data_4ae1861b5df6e7f7c11f852861eea833
#
_entry.id   4ae1861b5df6e7f7c11f852861eea833
#
_cell.length_a   1.000
_cell.length_b   1.000
_cell.length_c   1.000
_cell.angle_alpha   90.00
_cell.angle_beta   90.00
_cell.angle_gamma   90.00
#
_symmetry.space_group_name_H-M   'P 1'
#
loop_
_entity.id
_entity.type
_entity.pdbx_description
1 polymer ?
#
loop_
_entity_poly.entity_id
_entity_poly.type
_entity_poly.pdbx_seq_one_letter_code
_entity_poly.pdbx_strand_id
1 'polypeptide(L)'
;SNGVIICDTNAWATLQWQRRYLGHVTDTMRNIANRDRADLYIITGDEIPFVQDGIRDGEHIRHEMHQWFVDAAAAEDVPSVVVSGSVAERMERAMPFIKAAITAAGRIA
;
A
#
# COMPACT_ATOMS: atom_id res chain seq x y z
N SER A 1 -5.41 13.07 17.29
CA SER A 1 -5.83 13.83 16.14
C SER A 1 -7.12 13.26 15.55
N ASN A 2 -8.04 14.12 15.17
CA ASN A 2 -9.27 13.70 14.51
C ASN A 2 -9.16 13.75 12.97
N GLY A 3 -7.96 14.04 12.47
CA GLY A 3 -7.74 14.17 11.06
C GLY A 3 -7.44 12.85 10.37
N VAL A 4 -7.18 12.95 9.06
CA VAL A 4 -6.79 11.84 8.22
C VAL A 4 -5.37 12.08 7.75
N ILE A 5 -4.53 11.07 7.84
CA ILE A 5 -3.15 11.13 7.36
C ILE A 5 -3.03 10.15 6.18
N ILE A 6 -2.60 10.67 5.04
CA ILE A 6 -2.34 9.87 3.86
C ILE A 6 -0.84 9.76 3.69
N CYS A 7 -0.32 8.53 3.73
CA CYS A 7 1.11 8.28 3.60
C CYS A 7 1.42 7.72 2.22
N ASP A 8 2.35 8.35 1.52
CA ASP A 8 2.88 7.82 0.27
C ASP A 8 4.03 6.89 0.65
N THR A 9 3.72 5.62 0.76
CA THR A 9 4.52 4.56 1.39
C THR A 9 4.60 4.75 2.91
N ASN A 10 4.87 3.67 3.61
CA ASN A 10 5.03 3.67 5.06
C ASN A 10 5.98 2.55 5.48
N ALA A 11 6.14 2.37 6.79
CA ALA A 11 7.03 1.33 7.30
C ALA A 11 6.64 -0.07 6.83
N TRP A 12 5.34 -0.35 6.70
CA TRP A 12 4.87 -1.63 6.18
C TRP A 12 5.32 -1.85 4.74
N ALA A 13 5.21 -0.84 3.88
CA ALA A 13 5.67 -0.93 2.50
C ALA A 13 7.18 -1.15 2.43
N THR A 14 7.94 -0.42 3.24
CA THR A 14 9.39 -0.59 3.32
C THR A 14 9.76 -2.01 3.75
N LEU A 15 9.01 -2.58 4.69
CA LEU A 15 9.22 -3.96 5.13
C LEU A 15 9.04 -4.95 3.98
N GLN A 16 8.04 -4.72 3.11
CA GLN A 16 7.83 -5.60 1.96
C GLN A 16 9.02 -5.54 1.00
N TRP A 17 9.55 -4.35 0.72
CA TRP A 17 10.73 -4.20 -0.12
C TRP A 17 11.96 -4.83 0.51
N GLN A 18 12.14 -4.68 1.83
CA GLN A 18 13.24 -5.31 2.53
C GLN A 18 13.16 -6.83 2.41
N ARG A 19 11.98 -7.40 2.59
CA ARG A 19 11.77 -8.84 2.44
C ARG A 19 12.09 -9.31 1.02
N ARG A 20 11.71 -8.51 0.02
CA ARG A 20 11.95 -8.85 -1.39
C ARG A 20 13.44 -8.89 -1.71
N TYR A 21 14.21 -7.90 -1.25
CA TYR A 21 15.61 -7.77 -1.61
C TYR A 21 16.55 -8.54 -0.70
N LEU A 22 16.25 -8.65 0.57
CA LEU A 22 17.12 -9.30 1.55
C LEU A 22 16.69 -10.74 1.88
N GLY A 23 15.45 -11.10 1.56
CA GLY A 23 14.91 -12.41 1.88
C GLY A 23 14.48 -12.55 3.34
N HIS A 24 14.66 -11.51 4.15
CA HIS A 24 14.27 -11.52 5.56
C HIS A 24 13.95 -10.10 6.02
N VAL A 25 13.39 -9.99 7.20
CA VAL A 25 13.00 -8.72 7.81
C VAL A 25 13.66 -8.62 9.17
N THR A 26 14.23 -7.45 9.49
CA THR A 26 14.80 -7.23 10.82
C THR A 26 13.67 -7.05 11.85
N ASP A 27 13.96 -7.40 13.11
CA ASP A 27 13.00 -7.21 14.20
C ASP A 27 12.66 -5.73 14.38
N THR A 28 13.65 -4.85 14.20
CA THR A 28 13.44 -3.41 14.31
C THR A 28 12.42 -2.94 13.28
N MET A 29 12.57 -3.35 12.01
CA MET A 29 11.62 -2.94 10.96
C MET A 29 10.23 -3.52 11.21
N ARG A 30 10.16 -4.78 11.65
CA ARG A 30 8.87 -5.40 11.96
C ARG A 30 8.15 -4.67 13.09
N ASN A 31 8.88 -4.27 14.12
CA ASN A 31 8.30 -3.54 15.25
C ASN A 31 7.78 -2.16 14.82
N ILE A 32 8.53 -1.47 13.95
CA ILE A 32 8.12 -0.17 13.43
C ILE A 32 6.85 -0.32 12.59
N ALA A 33 6.81 -1.30 11.71
CA ALA A 33 5.65 -1.56 10.85
C ALA A 33 4.40 -1.89 11.68
N ASN A 34 4.56 -2.69 12.74
CA ASN A 34 3.44 -3.05 13.61
C ASN A 34 2.93 -1.85 14.41
N ARG A 35 3.84 -0.96 14.84
CA ARG A 35 3.46 0.22 15.60
C ARG A 35 2.72 1.25 14.75
N ASP A 36 3.14 1.40 13.50
CA ASP A 36 2.62 2.43 12.60
C ASP A 36 1.64 1.86 11.57
N ARG A 37 0.80 0.91 11.98
CA ARG A 37 -0.16 0.28 11.07
C ARG A 37 -1.17 1.29 10.52
N ALA A 38 -1.50 1.12 9.26
CA ALA A 38 -2.54 1.91 8.60
C ALA A 38 -3.93 1.35 8.90
N ASP A 39 -4.95 2.20 8.73
CA ASP A 39 -6.34 1.77 8.84
C ASP A 39 -6.89 1.28 7.49
N LEU A 40 -6.20 1.59 6.42
CA LEU A 40 -6.58 1.19 5.06
C LEU A 40 -5.34 1.20 4.18
N TYR A 41 -5.20 0.18 3.35
CA TYR A 41 -4.17 0.14 2.30
C TYR A 41 -4.82 0.38 0.95
N ILE A 42 -4.32 1.37 0.22
CA ILE A 42 -4.74 1.62 -1.16
C ILE A 42 -3.56 1.23 -2.05
N ILE A 43 -3.76 0.24 -2.89
CA ILE A 43 -2.73 -0.30 -3.76
C ILE A 43 -3.02 0.16 -5.19
N THR A 44 -2.10 0.89 -5.78
CA THR A 44 -2.26 1.32 -7.17
C THR A 44 -1.99 0.16 -8.12
N GLY A 45 -2.77 0.08 -9.19
CA GLY A 45 -2.58 -0.94 -10.20
C GLY A 45 -1.28 -0.75 -10.96
N ASP A 46 -0.88 -1.80 -11.64
CA ASP A 46 0.38 -1.84 -12.37
C ASP A 46 0.21 -1.61 -13.88
N GLU A 47 -0.94 -1.09 -14.31
CA GLU A 47 -1.22 -0.84 -15.71
C GLU A 47 -0.60 0.43 -16.27
N ILE A 48 -0.04 1.29 -15.39
CA ILE A 48 0.62 2.50 -15.85
C ILE A 48 1.89 2.11 -16.63
N PRO A 49 2.07 2.62 -17.86
CA PRO A 49 3.24 2.25 -18.65
C PRO A 49 4.55 2.52 -17.92
N PHE A 50 5.44 1.53 -17.99
CA PHE A 50 6.76 1.61 -17.39
C PHE A 50 7.74 2.21 -18.39
N VAL A 51 8.49 3.21 -17.96
CA VAL A 51 9.55 3.81 -18.78
C VAL A 51 10.89 3.40 -18.18
N GLN A 52 11.66 2.64 -18.96
CA GLN A 52 12.97 2.17 -18.52
C GLN A 52 13.98 3.32 -18.57
N ASP A 53 14.51 3.70 -17.42
CA ASP A 53 15.45 4.81 -17.32
C ASP A 53 16.90 4.32 -17.13
N GLY A 54 17.12 3.02 -17.16
CA GLY A 54 18.46 2.43 -17.05
C GLY A 54 18.93 2.20 -15.62
N ILE A 55 18.21 2.67 -14.62
CA ILE A 55 18.59 2.51 -13.22
C ILE A 55 17.53 1.79 -12.38
N ARG A 56 16.36 1.55 -12.95
CA ARG A 56 15.29 0.83 -12.26
C ARG A 56 15.27 -0.63 -12.68
N ASP A 57 14.70 -1.46 -11.83
CA ASP A 57 14.39 -2.84 -12.18
C ASP A 57 13.40 -2.87 -13.34
N GLY A 58 13.42 -3.94 -14.11
CA GLY A 58 12.57 -4.09 -15.26
C GLY A 58 11.08 -4.19 -14.93
N GLU A 59 10.26 -4.19 -15.97
CA GLU A 59 8.81 -4.20 -15.85
C GLU A 59 8.32 -5.43 -15.08
N HIS A 60 8.99 -6.57 -15.24
CA HIS A 60 8.57 -7.79 -14.53
C HIS A 60 8.67 -7.64 -13.02
N ILE A 61 9.64 -6.88 -12.51
CA ILE A 61 9.77 -6.62 -11.08
C ILE A 61 8.59 -5.77 -10.60
N ARG A 62 8.17 -4.81 -11.40
CA ARG A 62 7.01 -3.98 -11.07
C ARG A 62 5.74 -4.81 -10.91
N HIS A 63 5.47 -5.71 -11.86
CA HIS A 63 4.31 -6.59 -11.79
C HIS A 63 4.42 -7.56 -10.62
N GLU A 64 5.60 -8.11 -10.41
CA GLU A 64 5.87 -9.03 -9.30
C GLU A 64 5.62 -8.35 -7.95
N MET A 65 6.11 -7.12 -7.78
CA MET A 65 5.91 -6.40 -6.53
C MET A 65 4.46 -5.96 -6.34
N HIS A 66 3.76 -5.63 -7.42
CA HIS A 66 2.34 -5.33 -7.33
C HIS A 66 1.59 -6.53 -6.74
N GLN A 67 1.81 -7.72 -7.27
CA GLN A 67 1.17 -8.93 -6.77
C GLN A 67 1.59 -9.23 -5.34
N TRP A 68 2.86 -9.00 -5.01
CA TRP A 68 3.36 -9.16 -3.66
C TRP A 68 2.61 -8.28 -2.67
N PHE A 69 2.42 -7.00 -3.00
CA PHE A 69 1.68 -6.08 -2.13
C PHE A 69 0.22 -6.47 -1.99
N VAL A 70 -0.41 -6.91 -3.08
CA VAL A 70 -1.80 -7.38 -3.04
C VAL A 70 -1.93 -8.57 -2.08
N ASP A 71 -1.04 -9.54 -2.21
CA ASP A 71 -1.06 -10.74 -1.38
C ASP A 71 -0.76 -10.42 0.08
N ALA A 72 0.22 -9.56 0.33
CA ALA A 72 0.60 -9.17 1.68
C ALA A 72 -0.53 -8.39 2.37
N ALA A 73 -1.19 -7.50 1.64
CA ALA A 73 -2.30 -6.73 2.18
C ALA A 73 -3.49 -7.64 2.50
N ALA A 74 -3.74 -8.64 1.66
CA ALA A 74 -4.84 -9.60 1.89
C ALA A 74 -4.61 -10.42 3.16
N ALA A 75 -3.36 -10.61 3.57
CA ALA A 75 -3.03 -11.36 4.78
C ALA A 75 -3.16 -10.52 6.06
N GLU A 76 -3.34 -9.22 5.94
CA GLU A 76 -3.49 -8.34 7.09
C GLU A 76 -4.96 -8.22 7.50
N ASP A 77 -5.18 -7.84 8.76
CA ASP A 77 -6.53 -7.56 9.27
C ASP A 77 -7.04 -6.17 8.85
N VAL A 78 -6.28 -5.45 8.07
CA VAL A 78 -6.59 -4.10 7.62
C VAL A 78 -7.25 -4.17 6.25
N PRO A 79 -8.37 -3.46 6.02
CA PRO A 79 -8.98 -3.42 4.71
C PRO A 79 -8.02 -2.91 3.65
N SER A 80 -8.12 -3.43 2.45
CA SER A 80 -7.31 -2.98 1.32
C SER A 80 -8.15 -2.89 0.05
N VAL A 81 -7.74 -2.02 -0.86
CA VAL A 81 -8.41 -1.86 -2.15
C VAL A 81 -7.36 -1.63 -3.22
N VAL A 82 -7.54 -2.26 -4.37
CA VAL A 82 -6.70 -2.04 -5.54
C VAL A 82 -7.42 -1.04 -6.44
N VAL A 83 -6.75 0.03 -6.80
CA VAL A 83 -7.32 1.08 -7.66
C VAL A 83 -6.54 1.15 -8.97
N SER A 84 -7.26 1.31 -10.07
CA SER A 84 -6.67 1.34 -11.40
C SER A 84 -7.48 2.25 -12.32
N GLY A 85 -6.95 2.49 -13.51
CA GLY A 85 -7.60 3.34 -14.49
C GLY A 85 -7.16 4.79 -14.39
N SER A 86 -8.03 5.71 -14.79
CA SER A 86 -7.77 7.13 -14.73
C SER A 86 -7.74 7.63 -13.28
N VAL A 87 -7.26 8.86 -13.08
CA VAL A 87 -7.28 9.47 -11.75
C VAL A 87 -8.71 9.50 -11.21
N ALA A 88 -9.68 9.89 -12.04
CA ALA A 88 -11.08 9.93 -11.62
C ALA A 88 -11.60 8.57 -11.20
N GLU A 89 -11.29 7.54 -11.98
CA GLU A 89 -11.70 6.16 -11.67
C GLU A 89 -11.06 5.66 -10.36
N ARG A 90 -9.79 5.97 -10.16
CA ARG A 90 -9.08 5.60 -8.92
C ARG A 90 -9.70 6.27 -7.70
N MET A 91 -10.01 7.56 -7.82
CA MET A 91 -10.64 8.29 -6.73
C MET A 91 -12.02 7.75 -6.41
N GLU A 92 -12.81 7.47 -7.45
CA GLU A 92 -14.15 6.92 -7.28
C GLU A 92 -14.11 5.56 -6.57
N ARG A 93 -13.13 4.73 -6.92
CA ARG A 93 -12.96 3.42 -6.30
C ARG A 93 -12.49 3.53 -4.86
N ALA A 94 -11.57 4.45 -4.57
CA ALA A 94 -10.96 4.58 -3.25
C ALA A 94 -11.87 5.24 -2.22
N MET A 95 -12.68 6.22 -2.63
CA MET A 95 -13.44 7.04 -1.69
C MET A 95 -14.35 6.27 -0.74
N PRO A 96 -15.13 5.27 -1.19
CA PRO A 96 -15.97 4.51 -0.25
C PRO A 96 -15.16 3.81 0.83
N PHE A 97 -13.98 3.28 0.47
CA PHE A 97 -13.11 2.62 1.43
C PHE A 97 -12.51 3.61 2.42
N ILE A 98 -12.13 4.80 1.94
CA ILE A 98 -11.60 5.85 2.82
C ILE A 98 -12.67 6.29 3.82
N LYS A 99 -13.89 6.52 3.35
CA LYS A 99 -14.99 6.93 4.23
C LYS A 99 -15.30 5.85 5.25
N ALA A 100 -15.31 4.59 4.85
CA ALA A 100 -15.54 3.48 5.77
C ALA A 100 -14.43 3.38 6.82
N ALA A 101 -13.17 3.58 6.42
CA ALA A 101 -12.04 3.54 7.35
C ALA A 101 -12.11 4.67 8.37
N ILE A 102 -12.48 5.88 7.93
CA ILE A 102 -12.64 7.04 8.83
C ILE A 102 -13.72 6.77 9.84
N THR A 103 -14.86 6.23 9.41
CA THR A 103 -15.98 5.90 10.28
C THR A 103 -15.58 4.82 11.28
N ALA A 104 -14.93 3.76 10.81
CA ALA A 104 -14.49 2.66 11.67
C ALA A 104 -13.50 3.12 12.73
N ALA A 105 -12.67 4.10 12.41
CA ALA A 105 -11.70 4.65 13.35
C ALA A 105 -12.33 5.66 14.34
N GLY A 106 -13.62 5.97 14.18
CA GLY A 106 -14.32 6.91 15.07
C GLY A 106 -13.94 8.37 14.87
N ARG A 107 -13.39 8.72 13.71
CA ARG A 107 -12.92 10.08 13.44
C ARG A 107 -14.03 10.99 12.93
N ILE A 108 -15.09 10.41 12.41
CA ILE A 108 -16.28 11.13 11.97
C ILE A 108 -17.48 10.47 12.63
N ALA A 109 -18.23 11.25 13.33
CA ALA A 109 -19.43 10.75 14.02
C ALA A 109 -20.57 10.53 13.00
#